data_19b8336e61e625b74aec5106cba66c4e
#
_entry.id   19b8336e61e625b74aec5106cba66c4e
#
_cell.length_a   1.000
_cell.length_b   1.000
_cell.length_c   1.000
_cell.angle_alpha   90.00
_cell.angle_beta   90.00
_cell.angle_gamma   90.00
#
_symmetry.space_group_name_H-M   'P 1'
#
loop_
_entity.id
_entity.type
_entity.pdbx_description
1 polymer ?
#
loop_
_entity_poly.entity_id
_entity_poly.type
_entity_poly.pdbx_seq_one_letter_code
_entity_poly.pdbx_strand_id
1 'polypeptide(L)'
;MNLFSLLLISGLFANSFLVINGSTYHHNVTDYDYCDNDCNSNNWGIGYETYDYKRKLVYSGGTFMDSWNKFSWYIGMGREYEIINIVNWGFSLGIMNKNYDSDKQVTTLYMFPYLVLFIADKMAINMAVIPSSRIAKGWTGGNEWPTTLFFQYKIRLNR
;
A
#
# COMPACT_ATOMS: atom_id res chain seq x y z
N MET A 1 29.28 -16.71 -3.52
CA MET A 1 28.45 -15.80 -2.70
C MET A 1 29.23 -15.55 -1.42
N ASN A 2 29.64 -14.33 -1.14
CA ASN A 2 30.51 -14.03 0.00
C ASN A 2 29.67 -13.84 1.28
N LEU A 3 30.31 -14.02 2.44
CA LEU A 3 29.67 -13.97 3.76
C LEU A 3 28.92 -12.65 4.00
N PHE A 4 29.38 -11.56 3.40
CA PHE A 4 28.78 -10.23 3.48
C PHE A 4 27.41 -10.16 2.76
N SER A 5 27.29 -10.84 1.61
CA SER A 5 26.02 -10.95 0.89
C SER A 5 25.00 -11.78 1.64
N LEU A 6 25.45 -12.84 2.33
CA LEU A 6 24.59 -13.67 3.19
C LEU A 6 24.09 -12.91 4.41
N LEU A 7 24.94 -12.09 5.05
CA LEU A 7 24.56 -11.26 6.20
C LEU A 7 23.62 -10.12 5.82
N LEU A 8 23.80 -9.52 4.64
CA LEU A 8 22.86 -8.53 4.12
C LEU A 8 21.48 -9.15 3.82
N ILE A 9 21.45 -10.33 3.21
CA ILE A 9 20.21 -11.04 2.92
C ILE A 9 19.51 -11.45 4.21
N SER A 10 20.23 -12.00 5.20
CA SER A 10 19.62 -12.39 6.48
C SER A 10 19.09 -11.19 7.28
N GLY A 11 19.73 -10.03 7.20
CA GLY A 11 19.26 -8.79 7.82
C GLY A 11 17.99 -8.23 7.19
N LEU A 12 17.82 -8.40 5.88
CA LEU A 12 16.63 -8.00 5.16
C LEU A 12 15.38 -8.82 5.54
N PHE A 13 15.56 -10.08 5.96
CA PHE A 13 14.45 -10.95 6.32
C PHE A 13 14.07 -10.90 7.81
N ALA A 14 14.88 -10.30 8.67
CA ALA A 14 14.71 -10.39 10.12
C ALA A 14 13.40 -9.78 10.65
N ASN A 15 12.77 -8.85 9.90
CA ASN A 15 11.52 -8.19 10.29
C ASN A 15 10.66 -7.93 9.05
N SER A 16 10.36 -8.97 8.33
CA SER A 16 9.74 -8.87 7.02
C SER A 16 8.36 -9.49 6.99
N PHE A 17 7.52 -8.93 6.14
CA PHE A 17 6.17 -9.40 5.89
C PHE A 17 5.97 -9.67 4.40
N LEU A 18 5.33 -10.78 4.12
CA LEU A 18 4.63 -10.97 2.88
C LEU A 18 3.35 -10.14 2.94
N VAL A 19 3.14 -9.31 1.96
CA VAL A 19 1.93 -8.49 1.83
C VAL A 19 1.06 -9.08 0.74
N ILE A 20 -0.19 -9.35 1.07
CA ILE A 20 -1.22 -9.73 0.12
C ILE A 20 -2.13 -8.53 -0.02
N ASN A 21 -2.10 -7.90 -1.19
CA ASN A 21 -3.03 -6.84 -1.53
C ASN A 21 -4.42 -7.47 -1.66
N GLY A 22 -5.40 -6.88 -1.04
CA GLY A 22 -6.74 -7.43 -0.93
C GLY A 22 -7.74 -6.63 -1.74
N SER A 23 -8.57 -5.87 -1.05
CA SER A 23 -9.69 -5.16 -1.64
C SER A 23 -9.61 -3.65 -1.44
N THR A 24 -10.32 -2.92 -2.28
CA THR A 24 -10.59 -1.49 -2.12
C THR A 24 -12.08 -1.24 -1.97
N TYR A 25 -12.39 -0.18 -1.26
CA TYR A 25 -13.73 0.39 -1.24
C TYR A 25 -13.64 1.84 -1.69
N HIS A 26 -14.35 2.17 -2.75
CA HIS A 26 -14.42 3.52 -3.32
C HIS A 26 -15.69 4.21 -2.84
N HIS A 27 -15.55 5.35 -2.19
CA HIS A 27 -16.69 6.13 -1.70
C HIS A 27 -17.16 7.14 -2.75
N ASN A 28 -18.47 7.14 -3.05
CA ASN A 28 -19.10 8.07 -3.99
C ASN A 28 -18.47 8.04 -5.40
N VAL A 29 -18.32 6.86 -5.98
CA VAL A 29 -17.73 6.67 -7.32
C VAL A 29 -18.41 7.50 -8.39
N THR A 30 -19.75 7.58 -8.34
CA THR A 30 -20.58 8.32 -9.30
C THR A 30 -20.27 9.81 -9.39
N ASP A 31 -19.80 10.40 -8.29
CA ASP A 31 -19.44 11.83 -8.23
C ASP A 31 -18.16 12.17 -9.02
N TYR A 32 -17.41 11.16 -9.44
CA TYR A 32 -16.09 11.29 -10.04
C TYR A 32 -15.99 10.74 -11.45
N ASP A 33 -17.06 10.16 -11.96
CA ASP A 33 -17.06 9.46 -13.27
C ASP A 33 -15.86 8.49 -13.38
N TYR A 34 -15.53 7.83 -12.26
CA TYR A 34 -14.37 6.99 -12.11
C TYR A 34 -14.72 5.53 -12.37
N CYS A 35 -13.94 4.85 -13.22
CA CYS A 35 -14.17 3.47 -13.66
C CYS A 35 -15.55 3.23 -14.30
N ASP A 36 -16.16 4.21 -14.96
CA ASP A 36 -17.51 4.09 -15.52
C ASP A 36 -18.52 3.53 -14.49
N ASN A 37 -18.30 3.84 -13.19
CA ASN A 37 -19.03 3.34 -12.02
C ASN A 37 -18.89 1.84 -11.73
N ASP A 38 -18.00 1.13 -12.42
CA ASP A 38 -17.72 -0.31 -12.23
C ASP A 38 -16.25 -0.55 -11.86
N CYS A 39 -15.81 0.05 -10.75
CA CYS A 39 -14.45 -0.13 -10.26
C CYS A 39 -14.20 -1.55 -9.76
N ASN A 40 -13.10 -2.16 -10.21
CA ASN A 40 -12.61 -3.38 -9.61
C ASN A 40 -12.28 -3.14 -8.13
N SER A 41 -13.03 -3.76 -7.25
CA SER A 41 -12.79 -3.72 -5.80
C SER A 41 -11.87 -4.84 -5.31
N ASN A 42 -11.57 -5.82 -6.16
CA ASN A 42 -10.70 -6.94 -5.86
C ASN A 42 -9.29 -6.68 -6.38
N ASN A 43 -8.50 -5.93 -5.62
CA ASN A 43 -7.16 -5.48 -6.01
C ASN A 43 -6.07 -6.47 -5.57
N TRP A 44 -6.32 -7.76 -5.81
CA TRP A 44 -5.37 -8.79 -5.43
C TRP A 44 -3.96 -8.53 -5.98
N GLY A 45 -2.98 -8.91 -5.23
CA GLY A 45 -1.58 -8.75 -5.59
C GLY A 45 -0.66 -9.19 -4.46
N ILE A 46 0.62 -9.09 -4.70
CA ILE A 46 1.63 -9.54 -3.77
C ILE A 46 2.68 -8.44 -3.57
N GLY A 47 3.14 -8.30 -2.35
CA GLY A 47 4.17 -7.35 -1.99
C GLY A 47 5.07 -7.89 -0.89
N TYR A 48 6.07 -7.10 -0.61
CA TYR A 48 7.02 -7.32 0.44
C TYR A 48 7.19 -6.06 1.27
N GLU A 49 7.29 -6.23 2.58
CA GLU A 49 7.53 -5.15 3.50
C GLU A 49 8.62 -5.55 4.49
N THR A 50 9.54 -4.64 4.79
CA THR A 50 10.55 -4.82 5.84
C THR A 50 10.56 -3.65 6.79
N TYR A 51 10.77 -3.94 8.08
CA TYR A 51 10.66 -3.00 9.17
C TYR A 51 12.01 -2.77 9.86
N ASP A 52 12.47 -1.52 9.89
CA ASP A 52 13.60 -1.08 10.73
C ASP A 52 13.06 -0.55 12.07
N TYR A 53 13.07 -1.40 13.09
CA TYR A 53 12.56 -1.03 14.41
C TYR A 53 13.34 0.10 15.08
N LYS A 54 14.65 0.21 14.81
CA LYS A 54 15.48 1.27 15.42
C LYS A 54 15.09 2.65 14.91
N ARG A 55 14.77 2.74 13.62
CA ARG A 55 14.39 4.01 12.96
C ARG A 55 12.88 4.18 12.83
N LYS A 56 12.09 3.18 13.18
CA LYS A 56 10.64 3.09 12.95
C LYS A 56 10.28 3.30 11.47
N LEU A 57 11.15 2.82 10.57
CA LEU A 57 10.97 2.93 9.13
C LEU A 57 10.43 1.62 8.57
N VAL A 58 9.52 1.76 7.62
CA VAL A 58 8.94 0.68 6.84
C VAL A 58 9.31 0.90 5.39
N TYR A 59 9.84 -0.12 4.75
CA TYR A 59 10.09 -0.13 3.30
C TYR A 59 9.16 -1.16 2.68
N SER A 60 8.45 -0.77 1.64
CA SER A 60 7.45 -1.62 1.01
C SER A 60 7.53 -1.55 -0.51
N GLY A 61 7.15 -2.63 -1.15
CA GLY A 61 6.99 -2.69 -2.59
C GLY A 61 6.16 -3.89 -2.99
N GLY A 62 5.47 -3.76 -4.11
CA GLY A 62 4.60 -4.83 -4.56
C GLY A 62 3.88 -4.52 -5.86
N THR A 63 3.04 -5.45 -6.22
CA THR A 63 2.20 -5.39 -7.42
C THR A 63 0.76 -5.67 -7.04
N PHE A 64 -0.18 -5.15 -7.81
CA PHE A 64 -1.60 -5.38 -7.61
C PHE A 64 -2.39 -5.13 -8.89
N MET A 65 -3.60 -5.67 -8.95
CA MET A 65 -4.58 -5.30 -9.96
C MET A 65 -5.29 -4.04 -9.48
N ASP A 66 -5.26 -2.99 -10.27
CA ASP A 66 -5.89 -1.72 -9.90
C ASP A 66 -7.41 -1.68 -10.13
N SER A 67 -8.01 -0.54 -9.90
CA SER A 67 -9.46 -0.36 -10.06
C SER A 67 -9.96 -0.52 -11.50
N TRP A 68 -9.06 -0.45 -12.48
CA TRP A 68 -9.32 -0.71 -13.90
C TRP A 68 -9.02 -2.15 -14.33
N ASN A 69 -8.76 -3.03 -13.35
CA ASN A 69 -8.35 -4.42 -13.57
C ASN A 69 -7.08 -4.53 -14.42
N LYS A 70 -6.14 -3.60 -14.23
CA LYS A 70 -4.85 -3.55 -14.89
C LYS A 70 -3.72 -3.77 -13.89
N PHE A 71 -2.62 -4.29 -14.37
CA PHE A 71 -1.42 -4.51 -13.56
C PHE A 71 -0.78 -3.17 -13.14
N SER A 72 -0.54 -3.05 -11.85
CA SER A 72 0.04 -1.87 -11.22
C SER A 72 1.12 -2.28 -10.22
N TRP A 73 2.03 -1.38 -9.90
CA TRP A 73 3.08 -1.62 -8.91
C TRP A 73 3.34 -0.38 -8.06
N TYR A 74 3.93 -0.61 -6.89
CA TYR A 74 4.35 0.46 -6.00
C TYR A 74 5.68 0.12 -5.33
N ILE A 75 6.41 1.17 -4.94
CA ILE A 75 7.55 1.11 -4.04
C ILE A 75 7.53 2.34 -3.15
N GLY A 76 7.81 2.16 -1.87
CA GLY A 76 7.76 3.27 -0.93
C GLY A 76 8.45 3.01 0.38
N MET A 77 8.43 4.04 1.19
CA MET A 77 8.88 4.02 2.57
C MET A 77 7.89 4.76 3.46
N GLY A 78 7.89 4.43 4.73
CA GLY A 78 6.98 5.05 5.68
C GLY A 78 7.53 5.05 7.09
N ARG A 79 6.76 5.60 8.00
CA ARG A 79 6.97 5.47 9.43
C ARG A 79 5.75 4.91 10.09
N GLU A 80 5.98 4.08 11.10
CA GLU A 80 4.94 3.41 11.85
C GLU A 80 5.16 3.63 13.35
N TYR A 81 4.07 3.90 14.07
CA TYR A 81 4.07 4.21 15.49
C TYR A 81 3.01 3.37 16.17
N GLU A 82 3.39 2.76 17.27
CA GLU A 82 2.48 2.01 18.12
C GLU A 82 1.52 2.95 18.84
N ILE A 83 0.21 2.67 18.78
CA ILE A 83 -0.83 3.32 19.58
C ILE A 83 -1.09 2.46 20.82
N ILE A 84 -1.33 1.18 20.58
CA ILE A 84 -1.47 0.13 21.59
C ILE A 84 -0.87 -1.16 21.02
N ASN A 85 -0.62 -2.16 21.86
CA ASN A 85 0.08 -3.40 21.48
C ASN A 85 -0.41 -4.09 20.20
N ILE A 86 -1.67 -3.90 19.83
CA ILE A 86 -2.29 -4.53 18.66
C ILE A 86 -2.61 -3.54 17.53
N VAL A 87 -2.38 -2.24 17.72
CA VAL A 87 -2.70 -1.20 16.73
C VAL A 87 -1.54 -0.26 16.57
N ASN A 88 -1.06 -0.17 15.34
CA ASN A 88 -0.11 0.86 14.93
C ASN A 88 -0.80 1.81 13.94
N TRP A 89 -0.32 3.05 13.90
CA TRP A 89 -0.64 3.97 12.83
C TRP A 89 0.64 4.35 12.09
N GLY A 90 0.51 4.74 10.84
CA GLY A 90 1.67 5.16 10.07
C GLY A 90 1.27 6.02 8.88
N PHE A 91 2.28 6.46 8.19
CA PHE A 91 2.14 7.06 6.87
C PHE A 91 3.16 6.47 5.92
N SER A 92 2.78 6.35 4.66
CA SER A 92 3.62 5.85 3.58
C SER A 92 3.75 6.90 2.49
N LEU A 93 4.96 7.01 1.95
CA LEU A 93 5.31 7.87 0.82
C LEU A 93 6.05 7.02 -0.20
N GLY A 94 5.75 7.18 -1.47
CA GLY A 94 6.43 6.42 -2.51
C GLY A 94 6.01 6.81 -3.91
N ILE A 95 6.36 5.96 -4.84
CA ILE A 95 5.91 6.02 -6.22
C ILE A 95 5.07 4.79 -6.53
N MET A 96 4.01 5.00 -7.28
CA MET A 96 3.20 3.94 -7.84
C MET A 96 2.95 4.19 -9.31
N ASN A 97 2.82 3.12 -10.04
CA ASN A 97 2.39 3.13 -11.42
C ASN A 97 1.03 2.43 -11.46
N LYS A 98 0.00 3.15 -11.88
CA LYS A 98 -1.38 2.65 -11.93
C LYS A 98 -2.14 3.30 -13.09
N ASN A 99 -3.29 2.73 -13.42
CA ASN A 99 -4.17 3.30 -14.43
C ASN A 99 -5.15 4.29 -13.80
N TYR A 100 -5.34 5.42 -14.45
CA TYR A 100 -6.33 6.45 -14.11
C TYR A 100 -7.49 6.48 -15.08
N ASP A 101 -7.35 5.76 -16.18
CA ASP A 101 -8.31 5.58 -17.23
C ASP A 101 -8.06 4.21 -17.85
N SER A 102 -8.98 3.68 -18.65
CA SER A 102 -8.87 2.36 -19.29
C SER A 102 -7.56 2.15 -20.05
N ASP A 103 -7.00 3.21 -20.62
CA ASP A 103 -5.83 3.17 -21.49
C ASP A 103 -4.66 4.04 -21.04
N LYS A 104 -4.80 4.76 -19.93
CA LYS A 104 -3.77 5.69 -19.44
C LYS A 104 -3.12 5.21 -18.15
N GLN A 105 -1.94 4.65 -18.30
CA GLN A 105 -1.08 4.31 -17.17
C GLN A 105 -0.17 5.49 -16.80
N VAL A 106 -0.10 5.81 -15.52
CA VAL A 106 0.67 6.95 -15.00
C VAL A 106 1.51 6.52 -13.80
N THR A 107 2.76 6.95 -13.80
CA THR A 107 3.61 6.87 -12.61
C THR A 107 3.47 8.15 -11.80
N THR A 108 3.09 8.02 -10.54
CA THR A 108 2.81 9.16 -9.66
C THR A 108 3.41 8.96 -8.28
N LEU A 109 3.61 10.06 -7.57
CA LEU A 109 3.89 10.02 -6.14
C LEU A 109 2.60 9.67 -5.38
N TYR A 110 2.75 8.92 -4.30
CA TYR A 110 1.66 8.72 -3.36
C TYR A 110 2.11 9.07 -1.94
N MET A 111 1.17 9.52 -1.15
CA MET A 111 1.31 9.67 0.30
C MET A 111 -0.06 9.40 0.94
N PHE A 112 -0.11 8.46 1.87
CA PHE A 112 -1.34 8.18 2.60
C PHE A 112 -1.08 7.67 4.01
N PRO A 113 -1.97 8.01 4.95
CA PRO A 113 -1.99 7.42 6.28
C PRO A 113 -2.54 5.99 6.23
N TYR A 114 -2.12 5.17 7.17
CA TYR A 114 -2.65 3.83 7.34
C TYR A 114 -2.69 3.41 8.82
N LEU A 115 -3.52 2.42 9.09
CA LEU A 115 -3.58 1.70 10.37
C LEU A 115 -3.17 0.26 10.13
N VAL A 116 -2.45 -0.31 11.12
CA VAL A 116 -2.09 -1.73 11.17
C VAL A 116 -2.77 -2.34 12.37
N LEU A 117 -3.57 -3.34 12.15
CA LEU A 117 -4.19 -4.15 13.19
C LEU A 117 -3.52 -5.52 13.24
N PHE A 118 -2.80 -5.82 14.30
CA PHE A 118 -2.20 -7.14 14.54
C PHE A 118 -3.28 -8.08 15.08
N ILE A 119 -3.61 -9.11 14.31
CA ILE A 119 -4.63 -10.10 14.68
C ILE A 119 -3.99 -11.23 15.47
N ALA A 120 -2.74 -11.55 15.14
CA ALA A 120 -1.91 -12.57 15.79
C ALA A 120 -0.44 -12.22 15.65
N ASP A 121 0.43 -12.96 16.33
CA ASP A 121 1.89 -12.73 16.30
C ASP A 121 2.49 -12.65 14.89
N LYS A 122 1.86 -13.32 13.92
CA LYS A 122 2.32 -13.43 12.55
C LYS A 122 1.41 -12.79 11.52
N MET A 123 0.27 -12.24 11.93
CA MET A 123 -0.74 -11.74 10.99
C MET A 123 -1.20 -10.33 11.36
N ALA A 124 -1.28 -9.47 10.36
CA ALA A 124 -1.86 -8.15 10.52
C ALA A 124 -2.70 -7.74 9.30
N ILE A 125 -3.57 -6.77 9.50
CA ILE A 125 -4.32 -6.09 8.45
C ILE A 125 -3.86 -4.65 8.40
N ASN A 126 -3.46 -4.19 7.22
CA ASN A 126 -3.28 -2.79 6.90
C ASN A 126 -4.57 -2.21 6.33
N MET A 127 -4.93 -1.03 6.79
CA MET A 127 -6.04 -0.24 6.26
C MET A 127 -5.49 1.14 5.91
N ALA A 128 -5.41 1.46 4.63
CA ALA A 128 -4.97 2.75 4.15
C ALA A 128 -6.14 3.58 3.60
N VAL A 129 -6.08 4.88 3.83
CA VAL A 129 -7.04 5.84 3.27
C VAL A 129 -6.33 6.64 2.19
N ILE A 130 -6.80 6.52 0.97
CA ILE A 130 -6.35 7.34 -0.14
C ILE A 130 -7.39 8.48 -0.30
N PRO A 131 -7.02 9.73 0.02
CA PRO A 131 -7.96 10.83 -0.07
C PRO A 131 -8.37 11.09 -1.53
N SER A 132 -9.59 11.57 -1.73
CA SER A 132 -10.08 11.91 -3.06
C SER A 132 -9.27 13.02 -3.70
N SER A 133 -9.30 13.10 -5.02
CA SER A 133 -8.68 14.17 -5.79
C SER A 133 -9.16 15.56 -5.38
N ARG A 134 -10.41 15.69 -4.93
CA ARG A 134 -10.98 16.95 -4.42
C ARG A 134 -10.29 17.43 -3.15
N ILE A 135 -9.86 16.52 -2.27
CA ILE A 135 -9.11 16.83 -1.05
C ILE A 135 -7.64 17.08 -1.40
N ALA A 136 -7.09 16.29 -2.31
CA ALA A 136 -5.69 16.35 -2.73
C ALA A 136 -5.45 17.31 -3.91
N LYS A 137 -6.22 18.41 -4.00
CA LYS A 137 -6.07 19.41 -5.06
C LYS A 137 -4.61 19.85 -5.19
N GLY A 138 -4.09 19.77 -6.41
CA GLY A 138 -2.69 20.08 -6.72
C GLY A 138 -1.78 18.85 -6.91
N TRP A 139 -2.20 17.67 -6.48
CA TRP A 139 -1.43 16.43 -6.65
C TRP A 139 -1.93 15.58 -7.82
N THR A 140 -3.10 15.92 -8.34
CA THR A 140 -3.86 15.05 -9.22
C THR A 140 -3.51 15.17 -10.69
N GLY A 141 -2.79 16.23 -11.09
CA GLY A 141 -2.52 16.45 -12.51
C GLY A 141 -3.76 16.51 -13.40
N GLY A 142 -4.93 16.88 -12.82
CA GLY A 142 -6.21 16.94 -13.52
C GLY A 142 -7.01 15.63 -13.53
N ASN A 143 -6.47 14.54 -12.97
CA ASN A 143 -7.24 13.29 -12.87
C ASN A 143 -8.13 13.33 -11.63
N GLU A 144 -9.33 12.77 -11.75
CA GLU A 144 -10.26 12.67 -10.63
C GLU A 144 -10.36 11.23 -10.12
N TRP A 145 -10.44 11.08 -8.79
CA TRP A 145 -10.69 9.80 -8.13
C TRP A 145 -11.41 9.98 -6.79
N PRO A 146 -12.20 9.00 -6.37
CA PRO A 146 -12.92 9.02 -5.11
C PRO A 146 -12.00 8.74 -3.91
N THR A 147 -12.47 9.06 -2.71
CA THR A 147 -11.83 8.55 -1.49
C THR A 147 -11.88 7.04 -1.50
N THR A 148 -10.72 6.42 -1.30
CA THR A 148 -10.58 4.97 -1.37
C THR A 148 -10.02 4.42 -0.07
N LEU A 149 -10.67 3.41 0.49
CA LEU A 149 -10.12 2.56 1.53
C LEU A 149 -9.44 1.36 0.87
N PHE A 150 -8.21 1.10 1.26
CA PHE A 150 -7.41 0.00 0.74
C PHE A 150 -7.00 -0.94 1.87
N PHE A 151 -7.19 -2.24 1.65
CA PHE A 151 -6.92 -3.29 2.63
C PHE A 151 -5.81 -4.20 2.13
N GLN A 152 -4.89 -4.51 3.04
CA GLN A 152 -3.80 -5.46 2.79
C GLN A 152 -3.69 -6.42 3.98
N TYR A 153 -3.40 -7.67 3.70
CA TYR A 153 -3.05 -8.67 4.70
C TYR A 153 -1.53 -8.81 4.77
N LYS A 154 -0.99 -8.84 5.97
CA LYS A 154 0.44 -9.03 6.22
C LYS A 154 0.68 -10.35 6.94
N ILE A 155 1.64 -11.11 6.46
CA ILE A 155 2.09 -12.35 7.08
C ILE A 155 3.57 -12.21 7.40
N ARG A 156 3.94 -12.29 8.68
CA ARG A 156 5.35 -12.20 9.10
C ARG A 156 6.11 -13.44 8.61
N LEU A 157 7.20 -13.20 7.89
CA LEU A 157 8.01 -14.26 7.29
C LEU A 157 8.97 -14.91 8.28
N ASN A 158 9.37 -14.18 9.32
CA ASN A 158 10.33 -14.67 10.33
C ASN A 158 9.81 -14.43 11.76
N ARG A 159 10.36 -15.23 12.69
CA ARG A 159 10.13 -15.09 14.12
C ARG A 159 10.98 -13.99 14.74
#